data_e82053b70391083cc34fec1a82841953
#
_entry.id   e82053b70391083cc34fec1a82841953
#
_cell.length_a   1.000
_cell.length_b   1.000
_cell.length_c   1.000
_cell.angle_alpha   90.00
_cell.angle_beta   90.00
_cell.angle_gamma   90.00
#
_symmetry.space_group_name_H-M   'P 1'
#
loop_
_entity.id
_entity.type
_entity.pdbx_description
1 polymer ?
#
loop_
_entity_poly.entity_id
_entity_poly.type
_entity_poly.pdbx_seq_one_letter_code
_entity_poly.pdbx_strand_id
1 'polypeptide(L)'
;FVRRELPPAEGRAHFLSNDQPFKVEILDDLAARSAAEGTPMPPTSVYEHGPFTDLCKGPHVASTGRIGPFKLLAVAGAYWRGKSDRPMLQRVYGTVWATQEELDRYLWRREEARKRDHRRLGRELDLFSFHDVSPGSAFWHPKGQRIWRTLEAAMREIQDRRGYHEISTPILVHQKLWEQSGHWQNYAENMFLVESEGQTFSLKPMNCPESTIIYRSHLRSYRDFPLRFSEFGRLHR
;
A
#
# COMPACT_ATOMS: atom_id res chain seq x y z
N PHE A 1 25.52 17.11 -14.03
CA PHE A 1 25.50 17.03 -12.56
C PHE A 1 26.91 16.90 -12.01
N VAL A 2 27.25 17.66 -10.99
CA VAL A 2 28.52 17.54 -10.26
C VAL A 2 28.23 17.01 -8.86
N ARG A 3 28.88 15.89 -8.51
CA ARG A 3 28.80 15.32 -7.16
C ARG A 3 29.98 15.80 -6.34
N ARG A 4 29.70 16.26 -5.12
CA ARG A 4 30.72 16.55 -4.11
C ARG A 4 30.44 15.78 -2.84
N GLU A 5 31.49 15.45 -2.13
CA GLU A 5 31.44 14.89 -0.79
C GLU A 5 32.03 15.90 0.19
N LEU A 6 31.25 16.24 1.18
CA LEU A 6 31.64 17.15 2.25
C LEU A 6 31.80 16.37 3.56
N PRO A 7 32.76 16.71 4.39
CA PRO A 7 32.78 16.21 5.77
C PRO A 7 31.41 16.48 6.44
N PRO A 8 30.93 15.59 7.33
CA PRO A 8 29.60 15.71 7.92
C PRO A 8 29.29 17.11 8.53
N ALA A 9 30.24 17.67 9.25
CA ALA A 9 30.09 19.00 9.86
C ALA A 9 29.97 20.11 8.80
N GLU A 10 30.76 20.05 7.74
CA GLU A 10 30.70 20.99 6.63
C GLU A 10 29.40 20.88 5.85
N GLY A 11 28.95 19.65 5.57
CA GLY A 11 27.67 19.38 4.92
C GLY A 11 26.50 19.97 5.71
N ARG A 12 26.49 19.78 7.02
CA ARG A 12 25.50 20.38 7.92
C ARG A 12 25.53 21.90 7.89
N ALA A 13 26.73 22.50 8.00
CA ALA A 13 26.91 23.96 7.95
C ALA A 13 26.47 24.57 6.62
N HIS A 14 26.75 23.87 5.51
CA HIS A 14 26.30 24.25 4.16
C HIS A 14 24.79 24.41 4.09
N PHE A 15 24.02 23.40 4.53
CA PHE A 15 22.55 23.44 4.47
C PHE A 15 21.95 24.43 5.51
N LEU A 16 22.61 24.63 6.66
CA LEU A 16 22.18 25.60 7.65
C LEU A 16 22.34 27.04 7.12
N SER A 17 23.48 27.37 6.50
CA SER A 17 23.73 28.68 5.92
C SER A 17 22.88 29.05 4.71
N ASN A 18 22.32 28.04 4.05
CA ASN A 18 21.40 28.18 2.91
C ASN A 18 19.89 28.06 3.29
N ASP A 19 19.57 28.22 4.59
CA ASP A 19 18.19 28.15 5.13
C ASP A 19 17.41 26.90 4.67
N GLN A 20 18.07 25.73 4.79
CA GLN A 20 17.46 24.44 4.44
C GLN A 20 17.25 23.54 5.68
N PRO A 21 16.34 23.90 6.59
CA PRO A 21 16.19 23.23 7.89
C PRO A 21 15.81 21.75 7.76
N PHE A 22 15.06 21.38 6.74
CA PHE A 22 14.69 19.98 6.50
C PHE A 22 15.90 19.09 6.13
N LYS A 23 16.89 19.65 5.43
CA LYS A 23 18.13 18.95 5.12
C LYS A 23 19.00 18.80 6.35
N VAL A 24 19.06 19.85 7.18
CA VAL A 24 19.76 19.80 8.48
C VAL A 24 19.16 18.72 9.37
N GLU A 25 17.83 18.65 9.48
CA GLU A 25 17.15 17.60 10.26
C GLU A 25 17.45 16.19 9.73
N ILE A 26 17.55 15.98 8.41
CA ILE A 26 17.94 14.69 7.82
C ILE A 26 19.38 14.32 8.22
N LEU A 27 20.29 15.29 8.17
CA LEU A 27 21.69 15.04 8.53
C LEU A 27 21.85 14.77 10.04
N ASP A 28 21.11 15.47 10.89
CA ASP A 28 21.10 15.24 12.34
C ASP A 28 20.57 13.83 12.68
N ASP A 29 19.54 13.35 11.99
CA ASP A 29 19.04 11.97 12.14
C ASP A 29 20.06 10.93 11.67
N LEU A 30 20.76 11.20 10.57
CA LEU A 30 21.81 10.29 10.08
C LEU A 30 22.95 10.21 11.08
N ALA A 31 23.35 11.33 11.66
CA ALA A 31 24.37 11.38 12.72
C ALA A 31 23.94 10.61 13.97
N ALA A 32 22.71 10.80 14.43
CA ALA A 32 22.16 10.08 15.58
C ALA A 32 22.10 8.55 15.33
N ARG A 33 21.70 8.14 14.13
CA ARG A 33 21.68 6.72 13.75
C ARG A 33 23.07 6.12 13.72
N SER A 34 24.04 6.77 13.07
CA SER A 34 25.42 6.30 13.03
C SER A 34 26.03 6.16 14.44
N ALA A 35 25.74 7.13 15.33
CA ALA A 35 26.16 7.07 16.72
C ALA A 35 25.54 5.88 17.47
N ALA A 36 24.25 5.61 17.27
CA ALA A 36 23.56 4.47 17.88
C ALA A 36 24.10 3.10 17.38
N GLU A 37 24.51 3.05 16.12
CA GLU A 37 25.09 1.86 15.49
C GLU A 37 26.60 1.72 15.75
N GLY A 38 27.23 2.69 16.40
CA GLY A 38 28.69 2.71 16.62
C GLY A 38 29.52 2.83 15.34
N THR A 39 28.90 3.38 14.27
CA THR A 39 29.55 3.54 12.97
C THR A 39 29.90 5.00 12.71
N PRO A 40 30.98 5.32 11.99
CA PRO A 40 31.27 6.71 11.62
C PRO A 40 30.20 7.24 10.67
N MET A 41 29.78 8.50 10.87
CA MET A 41 28.86 9.15 9.96
C MET A 41 29.50 9.28 8.56
N PRO A 42 28.80 8.82 7.50
CA PRO A 42 29.32 8.91 6.14
C PRO A 42 29.44 10.37 5.69
N PRO A 43 30.32 10.67 4.71
CA PRO A 43 30.39 11.99 4.11
C PRO A 43 29.02 12.42 3.55
N THR A 44 28.73 13.71 3.66
CA THR A 44 27.53 14.31 3.11
C THR A 44 27.70 14.49 1.59
N SER A 45 26.96 13.72 0.80
CA SER A 45 27.00 13.88 -0.66
C SER A 45 25.99 14.91 -1.12
N VAL A 46 26.45 15.86 -1.91
CA VAL A 46 25.64 16.91 -2.55
C VAL A 46 25.78 16.83 -4.06
N TYR A 47 24.71 17.17 -4.76
CA TYR A 47 24.70 17.24 -6.21
C TYR A 47 24.36 18.65 -6.67
N GLU A 48 25.19 19.17 -7.56
CA GLU A 48 25.03 20.49 -8.14
C GLU A 48 24.59 20.39 -9.60
N HIS A 49 23.65 21.24 -10.00
CA HIS A 49 23.21 21.41 -11.38
C HIS A 49 22.93 22.89 -11.66
N GLY A 50 23.92 23.57 -12.23
CA GLY A 50 23.92 25.04 -12.31
C GLY A 50 23.83 25.67 -10.90
N PRO A 51 22.87 26.55 -10.67
CA PRO A 51 22.70 27.19 -9.35
C PRO A 51 21.99 26.32 -8.32
N PHE A 52 21.48 25.16 -8.73
CA PHE A 52 20.74 24.25 -7.85
C PHE A 52 21.67 23.25 -7.17
N THR A 53 21.65 23.21 -5.85
CA THR A 53 22.40 22.25 -5.03
C THR A 53 21.47 21.55 -4.08
N ASP A 54 21.57 20.21 -4.02
CA ASP A 54 20.72 19.42 -3.12
C ASP A 54 21.47 18.26 -2.47
N LEU A 55 20.97 17.86 -1.29
CA LEU A 55 21.40 16.66 -0.58
C LEU A 55 20.89 15.42 -1.31
N CYS A 56 21.77 14.57 -1.76
CA CYS A 56 21.38 13.33 -2.43
C CYS A 56 22.45 12.25 -2.29
N LYS A 57 22.02 11.03 -1.99
CA LYS A 57 22.89 9.87 -1.94
C LYS A 57 23.38 9.45 -3.34
N GLY A 58 22.60 9.72 -4.37
CA GLY A 58 22.86 9.25 -5.75
C GLY A 58 22.53 7.76 -5.97
N PRO A 59 22.96 7.17 -7.11
CA PRO A 59 23.63 7.85 -8.22
C PRO A 59 22.69 8.75 -9.03
N HIS A 60 23.29 9.69 -9.80
CA HIS A 60 22.60 10.48 -10.80
C HIS A 60 23.10 10.13 -12.21
N VAL A 61 22.27 10.40 -13.22
CA VAL A 61 22.72 10.39 -14.61
C VAL A 61 23.78 11.49 -14.84
N ALA A 62 24.69 11.25 -15.76
CA ALA A 62 25.79 12.18 -16.04
C ALA A 62 25.29 13.53 -16.61
N SER A 63 24.16 13.55 -17.27
CA SER A 63 23.57 14.76 -17.88
C SER A 63 22.06 14.64 -17.95
N THR A 64 21.35 15.74 -17.81
CA THR A 64 19.89 15.83 -18.03
C THR A 64 19.49 15.44 -19.45
N GLY A 65 20.38 15.58 -20.43
CA GLY A 65 20.16 15.10 -21.80
C GLY A 65 19.99 13.59 -21.95
N ARG A 66 20.30 12.81 -20.87
CA ARG A 66 20.04 11.36 -20.83
C ARG A 66 18.70 11.00 -20.21
N ILE A 67 17.99 12.00 -19.70
CA ILE A 67 16.63 11.80 -19.19
C ILE A 67 15.70 11.64 -20.39
N GLY A 68 14.97 10.54 -20.45
CA GLY A 68 13.99 10.29 -21.49
C GLY A 68 12.78 11.24 -21.42
N PRO A 69 11.81 11.08 -22.30
CA PRO A 69 10.57 11.85 -22.27
C PRO A 69 9.89 11.77 -20.90
N PHE A 70 9.50 12.90 -20.35
CA PHE A 70 8.88 12.97 -19.04
C PHE A 70 7.64 13.86 -19.03
N LYS A 71 6.80 13.67 -18.03
CA LYS A 71 5.62 14.51 -17.77
C LYS A 71 5.46 14.76 -16.28
N LEU A 72 5.25 16.01 -15.90
CA LEU A 72 4.76 16.35 -14.58
C LEU A 72 3.25 16.10 -14.53
N LEU A 73 2.80 15.38 -13.51
CA LEU A 73 1.45 14.83 -13.48
C LEU A 73 0.54 15.55 -12.49
N ALA A 74 1.04 15.89 -11.32
CA ALA A 74 0.27 16.52 -10.27
C ALA A 74 1.17 17.19 -9.23
N VAL A 75 0.57 18.11 -8.47
CA VAL A 75 1.13 18.66 -7.24
C VAL A 75 0.14 18.37 -6.11
N ALA A 76 0.64 17.94 -4.95
CA ALA A 76 -0.16 17.73 -3.75
C ALA A 76 0.57 18.23 -2.50
N GLY A 77 -0.18 18.61 -1.48
CA GLY A 77 0.36 18.86 -0.16
C GLY A 77 0.88 17.57 0.47
N ALA A 78 1.98 17.66 1.20
CA ALA A 78 2.53 16.55 1.97
C ALA A 78 3.16 17.08 3.25
N TYR A 79 2.64 16.66 4.39
CA TYR A 79 3.25 17.03 5.66
C TYR A 79 4.65 16.41 5.79
N TRP A 80 5.58 17.20 6.33
CA TRP A 80 6.93 16.71 6.58
C TRP A 80 6.90 15.45 7.44
N ARG A 81 7.53 14.38 6.93
CA ARG A 81 7.53 13.03 7.54
C ARG A 81 6.14 12.43 7.79
N GLY A 82 5.13 12.88 7.07
CA GLY A 82 3.76 12.36 7.20
C GLY A 82 3.02 12.78 8.47
N LYS A 83 3.57 13.72 9.26
CA LYS A 83 2.99 14.17 10.52
C LYS A 83 2.21 15.47 10.31
N SER A 84 0.92 15.49 10.64
CA SER A 84 0.00 16.61 10.42
C SER A 84 0.31 17.88 11.26
N ASP A 85 1.09 17.73 12.32
CA ASP A 85 1.61 18.81 13.17
C ASP A 85 2.89 19.48 12.62
N ARG A 86 3.44 18.93 11.53
CA ARG A 86 4.65 19.44 10.86
C ARG A 86 4.29 20.29 9.64
N PRO A 87 5.25 21.13 9.15
CA PRO A 87 5.01 21.95 7.97
C PRO A 87 4.54 21.15 6.76
N MET A 88 3.58 21.74 6.05
CA MET A 88 3.10 21.18 4.80
C MET A 88 4.01 21.62 3.64
N LEU A 89 4.57 20.66 2.94
CA LEU A 89 5.38 20.83 1.75
C LEU A 89 4.57 20.53 0.49
N GLN A 90 5.10 20.94 -0.66
CA GLN A 90 4.55 20.58 -1.96
C GLN A 90 5.29 19.35 -2.50
N ARG A 91 4.51 18.32 -2.88
CA ARG A 91 5.03 17.14 -3.55
C ARG A 91 4.64 17.16 -5.02
N VAL A 92 5.64 17.22 -5.88
CA VAL A 92 5.46 17.17 -7.33
C VAL A 92 5.58 15.72 -7.79
N TYR A 93 4.59 15.24 -8.52
CA TYR A 93 4.56 13.90 -9.12
C TYR A 93 4.89 14.00 -10.59
N GLY A 94 5.75 13.13 -11.06
CA GLY A 94 6.13 13.02 -12.47
C GLY A 94 6.36 11.59 -12.88
N THR A 95 6.54 11.38 -14.18
CA THR A 95 6.94 10.10 -14.76
C THR A 95 7.92 10.33 -15.88
N VAL A 96 8.82 9.36 -16.12
CA VAL A 96 9.81 9.39 -17.19
C VAL A 96 9.83 8.02 -17.89
N TRP A 97 10.05 8.01 -19.19
CA TRP A 97 10.01 6.81 -20.02
C TRP A 97 11.20 6.77 -20.97
N ALA A 98 11.50 5.61 -21.52
CA ALA A 98 12.62 5.46 -22.46
C ALA A 98 12.31 6.12 -23.81
N THR A 99 11.04 6.04 -24.26
CA THR A 99 10.60 6.62 -25.54
C THR A 99 9.35 7.47 -25.37
N GLN A 100 9.12 8.39 -26.31
CA GLN A 100 7.90 9.21 -26.34
C GLN A 100 6.65 8.34 -26.51
N GLU A 101 6.71 7.29 -27.31
CA GLU A 101 5.61 6.36 -27.52
C GLU A 101 5.17 5.68 -26.20
N GLU A 102 6.12 5.27 -25.38
CA GLU A 102 5.83 4.68 -24.07
C GLU A 102 5.19 5.68 -23.14
N LEU A 103 5.67 6.93 -23.11
CA LEU A 103 5.05 8.00 -22.34
C LEU A 103 3.62 8.26 -22.81
N ASP A 104 3.38 8.38 -24.10
CA ASP A 104 2.06 8.63 -24.66
C ASP A 104 1.09 7.47 -24.37
N ARG A 105 1.54 6.24 -24.47
CA ARG A 105 0.79 5.02 -24.08
C ARG A 105 0.45 5.01 -22.60
N TYR A 106 1.36 5.45 -21.74
CA TYR A 106 1.11 5.58 -20.31
C TYR A 106 0.06 6.66 -20.01
N LEU A 107 0.20 7.83 -20.62
CA LEU A 107 -0.75 8.94 -20.42
C LEU A 107 -2.14 8.57 -20.94
N TRP A 108 -2.23 7.91 -22.08
CA TRP A 108 -3.47 7.38 -22.63
C TRP A 108 -4.14 6.37 -21.67
N ARG A 109 -3.37 5.39 -21.17
CA ARG A 109 -3.89 4.41 -20.18
C ARG A 109 -4.40 5.09 -18.93
N ARG A 110 -3.72 6.12 -18.48
CA ARG A 110 -4.11 6.89 -17.31
C ARG A 110 -5.43 7.65 -17.50
N GLU A 111 -5.60 8.24 -18.67
CA GLU A 111 -6.85 8.92 -19.03
C GLU A 111 -8.01 7.92 -19.19
N GLU A 112 -7.76 6.79 -19.84
CA GLU A 112 -8.76 5.71 -19.94
C GLU A 112 -9.16 5.14 -18.57
N ALA A 113 -8.20 5.00 -17.65
CA ALA A 113 -8.50 4.57 -16.27
C ALA A 113 -9.41 5.58 -15.55
N ARG A 114 -9.21 6.89 -15.75
CA ARG A 114 -10.10 7.93 -15.19
C ARG A 114 -11.52 7.83 -15.74
N LYS A 115 -11.67 7.59 -17.05
CA LYS A 115 -12.97 7.39 -17.69
C LYS A 115 -13.70 6.16 -17.16
N ARG A 116 -12.93 5.13 -16.77
CA ARG A 116 -13.43 3.84 -16.26
C ARG A 116 -13.37 3.72 -14.74
N ASP A 117 -13.27 4.83 -14.01
CA ASP A 117 -13.29 4.80 -12.55
C ASP A 117 -14.61 4.19 -12.05
N HIS A 118 -14.50 3.06 -11.34
CA HIS A 118 -15.63 2.30 -10.84
C HIS A 118 -16.54 3.12 -9.92
N ARG A 119 -15.99 4.11 -9.18
CA ARG A 119 -16.77 4.99 -8.31
C ARG A 119 -17.68 5.92 -9.09
N ARG A 120 -17.22 6.37 -10.26
CA ARG A 120 -18.02 7.15 -11.19
C ARG A 120 -19.04 6.27 -11.90
N LEU A 121 -18.58 5.21 -12.57
CA LEU A 121 -19.44 4.30 -13.30
C LEU A 121 -20.46 3.62 -12.39
N GLY A 122 -20.10 3.28 -11.16
CA GLY A 122 -20.99 2.69 -10.17
C GLY A 122 -22.20 3.58 -9.86
N ARG A 123 -21.99 4.89 -9.75
CA ARG A 123 -23.07 5.85 -9.55
C ARG A 123 -23.89 6.10 -10.83
N GLU A 124 -23.21 6.36 -11.95
CA GLU A 124 -23.87 6.64 -13.23
C GLU A 124 -24.76 5.48 -13.71
N LEU A 125 -24.33 4.25 -13.46
CA LEU A 125 -25.06 3.03 -13.85
C LEU A 125 -25.99 2.48 -12.75
N ASP A 126 -26.04 3.12 -11.60
CA ASP A 126 -26.84 2.68 -10.45
C ASP A 126 -26.47 1.27 -9.97
N LEU A 127 -25.16 1.02 -9.77
CA LEU A 127 -24.65 -0.29 -9.37
C LEU A 127 -24.57 -0.46 -7.84
N PHE A 128 -24.17 0.59 -7.13
CA PHE A 128 -24.03 0.61 -5.68
C PHE A 128 -24.04 2.02 -5.11
N SER A 129 -24.26 2.14 -3.82
CA SER A 129 -24.16 3.37 -3.05
C SER A 129 -23.38 3.17 -1.74
N PHE A 130 -22.95 4.27 -1.13
CA PHE A 130 -22.33 4.29 0.21
C PHE A 130 -23.20 5.15 1.13
N HIS A 131 -23.31 4.72 2.38
CA HIS A 131 -24.12 5.40 3.40
C HIS A 131 -23.37 5.46 4.73
N ASP A 132 -23.60 6.51 5.50
CA ASP A 132 -22.94 6.74 6.79
C ASP A 132 -23.24 5.67 7.85
N VAL A 133 -24.34 4.95 7.69
CA VAL A 133 -24.70 3.82 8.57
C VAL A 133 -23.76 2.60 8.44
N SER A 134 -22.95 2.54 7.37
CA SER A 134 -21.95 1.50 7.16
C SER A 134 -20.77 2.08 6.36
N PRO A 135 -19.92 2.88 7.02
CA PRO A 135 -18.79 3.53 6.35
C PRO A 135 -17.87 2.54 5.66
N GLY A 136 -17.48 2.84 4.42
CA GLY A 136 -16.58 2.00 3.63
C GLY A 136 -17.20 0.74 3.01
N SER A 137 -18.46 0.40 3.33
CA SER A 137 -19.16 -0.77 2.79
C SER A 137 -20.17 -0.36 1.70
N ALA A 138 -20.12 -1.04 0.57
CA ALA A 138 -21.03 -0.76 -0.54
C ALA A 138 -22.39 -1.45 -0.35
N PHE A 139 -23.47 -0.70 -0.58
CA PHE A 139 -24.82 -1.22 -0.72
C PHE A 139 -25.06 -1.53 -2.19
N TRP A 140 -25.11 -2.81 -2.53
CA TRP A 140 -25.26 -3.26 -3.91
C TRP A 140 -26.69 -3.16 -4.39
N HIS A 141 -26.92 -2.38 -5.43
CA HIS A 141 -28.23 -2.25 -6.09
C HIS A 141 -28.51 -3.44 -7.02
N PRO A 142 -29.74 -3.64 -7.51
CA PRO A 142 -30.08 -4.82 -8.31
C PRO A 142 -29.19 -5.06 -9.52
N LYS A 143 -28.81 -3.99 -10.24
CA LYS A 143 -27.89 -4.08 -11.39
C LYS A 143 -26.48 -4.49 -10.95
N GLY A 144 -25.95 -3.89 -9.89
CA GLY A 144 -24.65 -4.21 -9.34
C GLY A 144 -24.61 -5.64 -8.79
N GLN A 145 -25.67 -6.07 -8.08
CA GLN A 145 -25.76 -7.43 -7.58
C GLN A 145 -25.81 -8.47 -8.71
N ARG A 146 -26.39 -8.13 -9.86
CA ARG A 146 -26.35 -9.01 -11.03
C ARG A 146 -24.92 -9.19 -11.55
N ILE A 147 -24.15 -8.11 -11.65
CA ILE A 147 -22.73 -8.18 -12.04
C ILE A 147 -21.95 -9.01 -11.03
N TRP A 148 -22.14 -8.77 -9.73
CA TRP A 148 -21.50 -9.53 -8.67
C TRP A 148 -21.72 -11.03 -8.83
N ARG A 149 -22.97 -11.46 -8.95
CA ARG A 149 -23.33 -12.88 -9.12
C ARG A 149 -22.75 -13.50 -10.40
N THR A 150 -22.67 -12.73 -11.47
CA THR A 150 -22.03 -13.17 -12.72
C THR A 150 -20.55 -13.45 -12.53
N LEU A 151 -19.84 -12.55 -11.80
CA LEU A 151 -18.43 -12.72 -11.50
C LEU A 151 -18.19 -13.91 -10.55
N GLU A 152 -19.01 -14.06 -9.52
CA GLU A 152 -18.94 -15.23 -8.63
C GLU A 152 -19.14 -16.55 -9.40
N ALA A 153 -20.13 -16.62 -10.29
CA ALA A 153 -20.36 -17.81 -11.12
C ALA A 153 -19.15 -18.13 -12.01
N ALA A 154 -18.60 -17.12 -12.68
CA ALA A 154 -17.41 -17.29 -13.51
C ALA A 154 -16.18 -17.76 -12.70
N MET A 155 -16.01 -17.23 -11.49
CA MET A 155 -14.92 -17.66 -10.61
C MET A 155 -15.10 -19.10 -10.13
N ARG A 156 -16.31 -19.50 -9.74
CA ARG A 156 -16.60 -20.88 -9.35
C ARG A 156 -16.27 -21.85 -10.49
N GLU A 157 -16.72 -21.55 -11.71
CA GLU A 157 -16.40 -22.37 -12.89
C GLU A 157 -14.90 -22.53 -13.11
N ILE A 158 -14.11 -21.45 -12.94
CA ILE A 158 -12.65 -21.49 -13.07
C ILE A 158 -12.02 -22.33 -11.95
N GLN A 159 -12.48 -22.17 -10.72
CA GLN A 159 -11.97 -22.88 -9.55
C GLN A 159 -12.29 -24.38 -9.63
N ASP A 160 -13.52 -24.73 -9.99
CA ASP A 160 -13.95 -26.15 -10.17
C ASP A 160 -13.10 -26.86 -11.21
N ARG A 161 -12.88 -26.22 -12.37
CA ARG A 161 -12.00 -26.77 -13.42
C ARG A 161 -10.55 -26.98 -12.98
N ARG A 162 -10.10 -26.24 -11.95
CA ARG A 162 -8.75 -26.32 -11.39
C ARG A 162 -8.67 -27.18 -10.13
N GLY A 163 -9.75 -27.86 -9.76
CA GLY A 163 -9.82 -28.77 -8.62
C GLY A 163 -9.79 -28.05 -7.27
N TYR A 164 -10.34 -26.84 -7.19
CA TYR A 164 -10.61 -26.17 -5.92
C TYR A 164 -11.96 -26.63 -5.37
N HIS A 165 -12.01 -26.83 -4.07
CA HIS A 165 -13.24 -27.12 -3.33
C HIS A 165 -13.70 -25.88 -2.60
N GLU A 166 -14.91 -25.41 -2.89
CA GLU A 166 -15.48 -24.25 -2.18
C GLU A 166 -15.83 -24.66 -0.77
N ILE A 167 -15.41 -23.84 0.18
CA ILE A 167 -15.74 -23.96 1.61
C ILE A 167 -16.45 -22.69 2.08
N SER A 168 -17.12 -22.77 3.22
CA SER A 168 -17.71 -21.62 3.90
C SER A 168 -17.46 -21.75 5.38
N THR A 169 -16.99 -20.65 5.99
CA THR A 169 -16.67 -20.60 7.42
C THR A 169 -17.47 -19.49 8.11
N PRO A 170 -17.65 -19.56 9.44
CA PRO A 170 -18.38 -18.54 10.21
C PRO A 170 -17.78 -17.14 10.05
N ILE A 171 -18.64 -16.12 10.12
CA ILE A 171 -18.19 -14.70 10.09
C ILE A 171 -17.75 -14.25 11.48
N LEU A 172 -18.47 -14.69 12.52
CA LEU A 172 -18.20 -14.36 13.93
C LEU A 172 -17.43 -15.51 14.56
N VAL A 173 -16.24 -15.24 15.06
CA VAL A 173 -15.29 -16.27 15.54
C VAL A 173 -14.71 -15.86 16.88
N HIS A 174 -14.57 -16.81 17.77
CA HIS A 174 -14.05 -16.60 19.13
C HIS A 174 -12.58 -16.16 19.10
N GLN A 175 -12.21 -15.23 19.97
CA GLN A 175 -10.86 -14.65 20.12
C GLN A 175 -9.75 -15.71 20.14
N LYS A 176 -9.97 -16.85 20.76
CA LYS A 176 -8.99 -17.94 20.88
C LYS A 176 -8.36 -18.38 19.55
N LEU A 177 -9.12 -18.34 18.44
CA LEU A 177 -8.57 -18.67 17.13
C LEU A 177 -7.58 -17.61 16.67
N TRP A 178 -7.87 -16.36 16.94
CA TRP A 178 -7.01 -15.22 16.56
C TRP A 178 -5.72 -15.17 17.37
N GLU A 179 -5.79 -15.55 18.65
CA GLU A 179 -4.59 -15.73 19.48
C GLU A 179 -3.72 -16.87 18.96
N GLN A 180 -4.33 -18.04 18.68
CA GLN A 180 -3.61 -19.21 18.18
C GLN A 180 -2.94 -18.97 16.83
N SER A 181 -3.54 -18.17 15.96
CA SER A 181 -3.04 -17.86 14.64
C SER A 181 -2.11 -16.63 14.57
N GLY A 182 -1.87 -15.95 15.70
CA GLY A 182 -1.03 -14.76 15.79
C GLY A 182 -1.70 -13.46 15.29
N HIS A 183 -2.95 -13.53 14.84
CA HIS A 183 -3.67 -12.33 14.37
C HIS A 183 -3.97 -11.36 15.51
N TRP A 184 -4.25 -11.86 16.69
CA TRP A 184 -4.54 -11.02 17.85
C TRP A 184 -3.39 -10.08 18.18
N GLN A 185 -2.16 -10.58 18.20
CA GLN A 185 -0.97 -9.80 18.55
C GLN A 185 -0.62 -8.73 17.50
N ASN A 186 -0.99 -8.97 16.24
CA ASN A 186 -0.56 -8.13 15.14
C ASN A 186 -1.67 -7.22 14.57
N TYR A 187 -2.96 -7.55 14.80
CA TYR A 187 -4.09 -6.92 14.11
C TYR A 187 -5.27 -6.60 15.00
N ALA A 188 -5.21 -6.82 16.33
CA ALA A 188 -6.35 -6.61 17.23
C ALA A 188 -6.95 -5.20 17.11
N GLU A 189 -6.13 -4.17 16.94
CA GLU A 189 -6.56 -2.78 16.77
C GLU A 189 -7.43 -2.53 15.52
N ASN A 190 -7.34 -3.41 14.51
CA ASN A 190 -8.10 -3.32 13.28
C ASN A 190 -9.25 -4.33 13.20
N MET A 191 -9.52 -5.07 14.28
CA MET A 191 -10.58 -6.08 14.32
C MET A 191 -11.85 -5.52 14.95
N PHE A 192 -13.00 -5.91 14.40
CA PHE A 192 -14.30 -5.59 15.00
C PHE A 192 -14.61 -6.61 16.10
N LEU A 193 -14.53 -6.19 17.34
CA LEU A 193 -14.76 -7.04 18.51
C LEU A 193 -16.22 -7.01 18.92
N VAL A 194 -16.73 -8.17 19.38
CA VAL A 194 -18.07 -8.35 19.88
C VAL A 194 -17.99 -9.11 21.21
N GLU A 195 -18.50 -8.50 22.28
CA GLU A 195 -18.62 -9.14 23.59
C GLU A 195 -20.01 -9.79 23.72
N SER A 196 -20.04 -11.07 24.05
CA SER A 196 -21.27 -11.80 24.28
C SER A 196 -21.07 -12.88 25.34
N GLU A 197 -21.96 -12.92 26.36
CA GLU A 197 -21.94 -13.91 27.42
C GLU A 197 -20.58 -14.04 28.14
N GLY A 198 -19.87 -12.91 28.32
CA GLY A 198 -18.55 -12.86 28.94
C GLY A 198 -17.42 -13.43 28.08
N GLN A 199 -17.66 -13.64 26.80
CA GLN A 199 -16.68 -14.10 25.83
C GLN A 199 -16.46 -13.05 24.73
N THR A 200 -15.22 -12.96 24.24
CA THR A 200 -14.85 -12.06 23.16
C THR A 200 -14.83 -12.80 21.82
N PHE A 201 -15.55 -12.26 20.87
CA PHE A 201 -15.57 -12.69 19.48
C PHE A 201 -15.06 -11.58 18.58
N SER A 202 -14.73 -11.91 17.34
CA SER A 202 -14.44 -10.94 16.30
C SER A 202 -15.11 -11.31 15.00
N LEU A 203 -15.52 -10.31 14.23
CA LEU A 203 -15.79 -10.51 12.80
C LEU A 203 -14.48 -10.88 12.11
N LYS A 204 -14.50 -11.92 11.28
CA LYS A 204 -13.27 -12.44 10.68
C LYS A 204 -12.59 -11.41 9.76
N PRO A 205 -11.30 -11.09 10.02
CA PRO A 205 -10.51 -10.23 9.16
C PRO A 205 -9.89 -10.97 7.97
N MET A 206 -9.81 -12.29 8.04
CA MET A 206 -9.25 -13.20 7.03
C MET A 206 -9.96 -14.55 7.06
N ASN A 207 -9.91 -15.32 5.96
CA ASN A 207 -10.46 -16.68 5.87
C ASN A 207 -9.46 -17.76 6.30
N CYS A 208 -8.16 -17.45 6.32
CA CYS A 208 -7.10 -18.46 6.47
C CYS A 208 -7.17 -19.26 7.79
N PRO A 209 -7.36 -18.64 8.97
CA PRO A 209 -7.38 -19.40 10.21
C PRO A 209 -8.51 -20.43 10.29
N GLU A 210 -9.70 -20.08 9.80
CA GLU A 210 -10.85 -21.00 9.82
C GLU A 210 -10.69 -22.15 8.83
N SER A 211 -10.07 -21.88 7.66
CA SER A 211 -9.79 -22.96 6.70
C SER A 211 -8.84 -24.02 7.26
N THR A 212 -7.93 -23.62 8.19
CA THR A 212 -7.07 -24.59 8.88
C THR A 212 -7.84 -25.49 9.86
N ILE A 213 -8.98 -25.03 10.40
CA ILE A 213 -9.85 -25.85 11.21
C ILE A 213 -10.50 -26.96 10.37
N ILE A 214 -10.99 -26.58 9.18
CA ILE A 214 -11.51 -27.57 8.20
C ILE A 214 -10.41 -28.55 7.81
N TYR A 215 -9.21 -28.08 7.57
CA TYR A 215 -8.07 -28.94 7.29
C TYR A 215 -7.83 -29.96 8.41
N ARG A 216 -7.85 -29.55 9.66
CA ARG A 216 -7.59 -30.39 10.84
C ARG A 216 -8.76 -31.31 11.23
N SER A 217 -9.96 -31.10 10.68
CA SER A 217 -11.16 -31.89 11.04
C SER A 217 -11.09 -33.36 10.57
N HIS A 218 -10.14 -33.69 9.70
CA HIS A 218 -9.92 -35.03 9.19
C HIS A 218 -8.44 -35.41 9.28
N LEU A 219 -8.16 -36.67 9.52
CA LEU A 219 -6.82 -37.22 9.38
C LEU A 219 -6.41 -37.19 7.91
N ARG A 220 -5.23 -36.61 7.61
CA ARG A 220 -4.73 -36.47 6.25
C ARG A 220 -3.47 -37.29 6.01
N SER A 221 -3.38 -37.87 4.84
CA SER A 221 -2.17 -38.51 4.34
C SER A 221 -1.45 -37.62 3.35
N TYR A 222 -0.16 -37.81 3.13
CA TYR A 222 0.58 -37.13 2.06
C TYR A 222 -0.03 -37.37 0.66
N ARG A 223 -0.81 -38.45 0.49
CA ARG A 223 -1.51 -38.79 -0.76
C ARG A 223 -2.75 -37.93 -1.02
N ASP A 224 -3.25 -37.22 0.02
CA ASP A 224 -4.40 -36.33 -0.10
C ASP A 224 -4.00 -34.95 -0.66
N PHE A 225 -2.70 -34.68 -0.82
CA PHE A 225 -2.19 -33.40 -1.31
C PHE A 225 -1.96 -33.37 -2.82
N PRO A 226 -2.12 -32.19 -3.44
CA PRO A 226 -2.45 -30.90 -2.83
C PRO A 226 -3.95 -30.74 -2.55
N LEU A 227 -4.29 -30.22 -1.37
CA LEU A 227 -5.65 -29.72 -1.07
C LEU A 227 -5.79 -28.29 -1.54
N ARG A 228 -6.87 -27.99 -2.25
CA ARG A 228 -7.18 -26.65 -2.75
C ARG A 228 -8.54 -26.22 -2.25
N PHE A 229 -8.55 -25.23 -1.34
CA PHE A 229 -9.79 -24.63 -0.84
C PHE A 229 -9.95 -23.22 -1.39
N SER A 230 -11.20 -22.85 -1.64
CA SER A 230 -11.60 -21.49 -1.98
C SER A 230 -12.78 -21.05 -1.13
N GLU A 231 -12.87 -19.77 -0.82
CA GLU A 231 -13.97 -19.21 -0.05
C GLU A 231 -14.34 -17.82 -0.54
N PHE A 232 -15.63 -17.57 -0.78
CA PHE A 232 -16.19 -16.25 -1.00
C PHE A 232 -16.58 -15.62 0.35
N GLY A 233 -15.60 -15.45 1.23
CA GLY A 233 -15.82 -14.94 2.58
C GLY A 233 -16.00 -13.42 2.61
N ARG A 234 -16.92 -12.94 3.47
CA ARG A 234 -17.01 -11.53 3.82
C ARG A 234 -16.04 -11.23 4.94
N LEU A 235 -15.07 -10.37 4.66
CA LEU A 235 -14.02 -9.98 5.60
C LEU A 235 -14.28 -8.58 6.15
N HIS A 236 -13.92 -8.37 7.42
CA HIS A 236 -14.14 -7.12 8.16
C HIS A 236 -12.86 -6.68 8.87
N ARG A 237 -12.23 -5.62 8.35
CA ARG A 237 -11.01 -5.06 8.92
C ARG A 237 -10.80 -3.60 8.53
#